data_952a46c41ba95c57fa16f30a61cd15c6
#
_entry.id   952a46c41ba95c57fa16f30a61cd15c6
#
_cell.length_a   1.000
_cell.length_b   1.000
_cell.length_c   1.000
_cell.angle_alpha   90.00
_cell.angle_beta   90.00
_cell.angle_gamma   90.00
#
_symmetry.space_group_name_H-M   'P 1'
#
loop_
_entity.id
_entity.type
_entity.pdbx_description
1 polymer ?
#
loop_
_entity_poly.entity_id
_entity_poly.type
_entity_poly.pdbx_seq_one_letter_code
_entity_poly.pdbx_strand_id
1 'polypeptide(L)'
;MTNSIWFLKGLRKGILTEKFPIAGPAEPPLWPSMLSGNGDADCPTNAIENGKWNQDKCIFCRKCIPVFKPTGKQEIFDVRIKTEKMFKRSIYLYPIDSGTCGACNAEFFSIFSPQYDANRLNIFMTNTPRHADAIVIMGVYSDGMKDVLVRAYEAMPDPKIIIALGACALSGGIMGREPDFPGNLSLKIAGCPPSPYTILDAIYKLRGK
;
A
#
# COMPACT_ATOMS: atom_id res chain seq x y z
N MET A 1 7.26 -45.43 10.03
CA MET A 1 7.02 -43.98 9.76
C MET A 1 8.33 -43.38 9.30
N THR A 2 8.51 -43.22 8.00
CA THR A 2 9.75 -42.65 7.43
C THR A 2 9.80 -41.16 7.77
N ASN A 3 10.68 -40.81 8.70
CA ASN A 3 11.08 -39.43 8.97
C ASN A 3 11.71 -38.84 7.70
N SER A 4 10.87 -38.40 6.76
CA SER A 4 11.39 -37.67 5.62
C SER A 4 11.98 -36.35 6.11
N ILE A 5 13.26 -36.14 5.83
CA ILE A 5 14.00 -34.95 6.18
C ILE A 5 13.18 -33.72 5.74
N TRP A 6 12.92 -32.79 6.65
CA TRP A 6 12.08 -31.60 6.40
C TRP A 6 12.49 -30.81 5.16
N PHE A 7 13.79 -30.77 4.87
CA PHE A 7 14.38 -30.15 3.68
C PHE A 7 13.88 -30.78 2.38
N LEU A 8 13.83 -32.12 2.31
CA LEU A 8 13.32 -32.82 1.13
C LEU A 8 11.82 -32.64 0.96
N LYS A 9 11.09 -32.44 2.05
CA LYS A 9 9.66 -32.06 1.98
C LYS A 9 9.47 -30.68 1.36
N GLY A 10 10.34 -29.72 1.68
CA GLY A 10 10.35 -28.38 1.09
C GLY A 10 10.60 -28.42 -0.41
N LEU A 11 11.62 -29.17 -0.85
CA LEU A 11 11.92 -29.33 -2.28
C LEU A 11 10.80 -29.98 -3.07
N ARG A 12 10.08 -30.93 -2.48
CA ARG A 12 8.93 -31.59 -3.15
C ARG A 12 7.67 -30.72 -3.25
N LYS A 13 7.50 -29.76 -2.34
CA LYS A 13 6.34 -28.85 -2.38
C LYS A 13 6.44 -27.79 -3.48
N GLY A 14 7.63 -27.54 -4.00
CA GLY A 14 7.84 -26.50 -5.01
C GLY A 14 7.60 -25.08 -4.48
N ILE A 15 7.30 -24.17 -5.38
CA ILE A 15 6.99 -22.77 -5.05
C ILE A 15 5.52 -22.69 -4.66
N LEU A 16 5.25 -22.35 -3.40
CA LEU A 16 3.90 -22.17 -2.86
C LEU A 16 3.45 -20.71 -2.81
N THR A 17 4.31 -19.78 -3.22
CA THR A 17 3.98 -18.36 -3.34
C THR A 17 3.04 -18.12 -4.51
N GLU A 18 2.14 -17.15 -4.34
CA GLU A 18 1.28 -16.72 -5.44
C GLU A 18 2.11 -16.13 -6.58
N LYS A 19 1.64 -16.37 -7.81
CA LYS A 19 2.26 -15.77 -8.99
C LYS A 19 1.97 -14.28 -9.01
N PHE A 20 3.01 -13.46 -9.09
CA PHE A 20 2.87 -12.03 -9.25
C PHE A 20 3.81 -11.52 -10.38
N PRO A 21 3.40 -10.62 -11.27
CA PRO A 21 2.01 -10.18 -11.42
C PRO A 21 1.07 -11.36 -11.73
N ILE A 22 -0.19 -11.27 -11.30
CA ILE A 22 -1.16 -12.36 -11.45
C ILE A 22 -1.40 -12.58 -12.94
N ALA A 23 -0.85 -13.68 -13.47
CA ALA A 23 -1.12 -14.12 -14.84
C ALA A 23 -2.26 -15.14 -14.81
N GLY A 24 -3.47 -14.72 -15.14
CA GLY A 24 -4.63 -15.61 -15.24
C GLY A 24 -5.77 -15.23 -14.29
N PRO A 25 -6.85 -16.02 -14.25
CA PRO A 25 -8.08 -15.70 -13.54
C PRO A 25 -8.03 -16.02 -12.04
N ALA A 26 -6.94 -15.67 -11.36
CA ALA A 26 -7.01 -15.58 -9.92
C ALA A 26 -8.01 -14.46 -9.62
N GLU A 27 -9.17 -14.79 -9.10
CA GLU A 27 -10.16 -13.80 -8.70
C GLU A 27 -9.53 -12.90 -7.64
N PRO A 28 -9.22 -11.64 -7.98
CA PRO A 28 -8.74 -10.71 -6.97
C PRO A 28 -9.84 -10.57 -5.92
N PRO A 29 -9.50 -10.40 -4.64
CA PRO A 29 -10.50 -10.12 -3.63
C PRO A 29 -11.36 -8.96 -4.12
N LEU A 30 -12.68 -9.12 -4.09
CA LEU A 30 -13.63 -8.12 -4.60
C LEU A 30 -13.55 -6.79 -3.81
N TRP A 31 -12.79 -6.76 -2.73
CA TRP A 31 -12.73 -5.63 -1.81
C TRP A 31 -11.38 -5.54 -1.07
N PRO A 32 -10.80 -4.35 -0.94
CA PRO A 32 -11.22 -3.07 -1.53
C PRO A 32 -11.04 -3.04 -3.05
N SER A 33 -11.91 -2.34 -3.75
CA SER A 33 -11.82 -2.16 -5.20
C SER A 33 -12.26 -0.76 -5.61
N MET A 34 -11.91 -0.35 -6.82
CA MET A 34 -12.46 0.87 -7.43
C MET A 34 -13.97 0.84 -7.39
N LEU A 35 -14.58 1.99 -7.13
CA LEU A 35 -16.02 2.16 -7.18
C LEU A 35 -16.41 2.87 -8.48
N SER A 36 -17.50 2.45 -9.08
CA SER A 36 -18.16 3.14 -10.20
C SER A 36 -19.59 3.47 -9.84
N GLY A 37 -20.01 4.66 -10.21
CA GLY A 37 -21.36 5.18 -9.96
C GLY A 37 -21.40 6.67 -10.23
N ASN A 38 -22.60 7.22 -10.17
CA ASN A 38 -22.83 8.64 -10.30
C ASN A 38 -24.03 9.02 -9.42
N GLY A 39 -23.91 10.05 -8.66
CA GLY A 39 -24.95 10.52 -7.75
C GLY A 39 -24.39 10.81 -6.35
N ASP A 40 -25.21 11.42 -5.53
CA ASP A 40 -24.86 11.75 -4.16
C ASP A 40 -25.18 10.58 -3.22
N ALA A 41 -24.32 10.36 -2.26
CA ALA A 41 -24.50 9.39 -1.20
C ALA A 41 -23.92 9.92 0.10
N ASP A 42 -24.56 9.57 1.21
CA ASP A 42 -24.04 9.91 2.54
C ASP A 42 -22.70 9.20 2.80
N CYS A 43 -21.62 9.98 2.82
CA CYS A 43 -20.28 9.47 2.96
C CYS A 43 -19.61 10.03 4.22
N PRO A 44 -19.20 9.18 5.19
CA PRO A 44 -18.64 9.61 6.47
C PRO A 44 -17.30 10.33 6.35
N THR A 45 -16.61 10.22 5.22
CA THR A 45 -15.29 10.85 4.97
C THR A 45 -15.33 11.83 3.79
N ASN A 46 -16.51 12.20 3.34
CA ASN A 46 -16.69 13.06 2.16
C ASN A 46 -15.88 12.57 0.94
N ALA A 47 -15.82 11.24 0.76
CA ALA A 47 -15.18 10.64 -0.42
C ALA A 47 -16.07 10.71 -1.67
N ILE A 48 -17.31 11.16 -1.54
CA ILE A 48 -18.24 11.39 -2.64
C ILE A 48 -18.62 12.86 -2.60
N GLU A 49 -18.21 13.60 -3.62
CA GLU A 49 -18.47 15.02 -3.77
C GLU A 49 -18.87 15.29 -5.22
N ASN A 50 -19.98 16.03 -5.42
CA ASN A 50 -20.51 16.36 -6.76
C ASN A 50 -20.70 15.12 -7.66
N GLY A 51 -21.20 14.03 -7.10
CA GLY A 51 -21.42 12.78 -7.81
C GLY A 51 -20.17 12.02 -8.23
N LYS A 52 -18.98 12.43 -7.75
CA LYS A 52 -17.70 11.77 -8.06
C LYS A 52 -17.09 11.11 -6.83
N TRP A 53 -16.56 9.93 -7.03
CA TRP A 53 -15.84 9.20 -6.00
C TRP A 53 -14.36 9.55 -5.98
N ASN A 54 -13.85 9.86 -4.78
CA ASN A 54 -12.43 10.09 -4.50
C ASN A 54 -11.85 8.92 -3.71
N GLN A 55 -10.96 8.17 -4.31
CA GLN A 55 -10.33 7.01 -3.69
C GLN A 55 -9.48 7.36 -2.46
N ASP A 56 -8.83 8.53 -2.45
CA ASP A 56 -7.91 8.94 -1.39
C ASP A 56 -8.64 9.17 -0.05
N LYS A 57 -9.91 9.59 -0.11
CA LYS A 57 -10.77 9.82 1.06
C LYS A 57 -11.59 8.59 1.46
N CYS A 58 -11.68 7.57 0.59
CA CYS A 58 -12.59 6.45 0.80
C CYS A 58 -12.07 5.47 1.84
N ILE A 59 -12.86 5.19 2.86
CA ILE A 59 -12.60 4.15 3.88
C ILE A 59 -13.25 2.81 3.54
N PHE A 60 -13.82 2.68 2.37
CA PHE A 60 -14.44 1.45 1.85
C PHE A 60 -15.52 0.84 2.76
N CYS A 61 -16.30 1.67 3.46
CA CYS A 61 -17.35 1.26 4.40
C CYS A 61 -18.63 0.71 3.74
N ARG A 62 -18.76 0.81 2.41
CA ARG A 62 -19.92 0.37 1.60
C ARG A 62 -21.23 1.14 1.82
N LYS A 63 -21.24 2.20 2.60
CA LYS A 63 -22.46 3.01 2.83
C LYS A 63 -23.08 3.56 1.55
N CYS A 64 -22.27 3.82 0.53
CA CYS A 64 -22.71 4.36 -0.75
C CYS A 64 -23.34 3.32 -1.70
N ILE A 65 -23.37 2.05 -1.37
CA ILE A 65 -24.09 1.04 -2.15
C ILE A 65 -25.60 1.20 -1.90
N PRO A 66 -26.47 1.25 -2.95
CA PRO A 66 -26.22 0.81 -4.34
C PRO A 66 -25.81 1.91 -5.32
N VAL A 67 -25.64 3.17 -4.90
CA VAL A 67 -25.31 4.28 -5.79
C VAL A 67 -23.94 4.07 -6.44
N PHE A 68 -22.95 3.67 -5.63
CA PHE A 68 -21.62 3.29 -6.10
C PHE A 68 -21.40 1.79 -5.90
N LYS A 69 -21.00 1.11 -6.97
CA LYS A 69 -20.77 -0.35 -6.99
C LYS A 69 -19.29 -0.68 -7.14
N PRO A 70 -18.78 -1.73 -6.47
CA PRO A 70 -17.43 -2.21 -6.68
C PRO A 70 -17.25 -2.74 -8.10
N THR A 71 -16.15 -2.37 -8.74
CA THR A 71 -15.80 -2.81 -10.09
C THR A 71 -14.98 -4.09 -10.13
N GLY A 72 -14.47 -4.55 -8.97
CA GLY A 72 -13.50 -5.64 -8.85
C GLY A 72 -12.06 -5.23 -9.21
N LYS A 73 -11.83 -4.01 -9.72
CA LYS A 73 -10.48 -3.52 -10.01
C LYS A 73 -9.79 -3.04 -8.74
N GLN A 74 -8.60 -3.54 -8.48
CA GLN A 74 -7.81 -3.19 -7.30
C GLN A 74 -6.74 -2.11 -7.54
N GLU A 75 -6.73 -1.50 -8.69
CA GLU A 75 -5.82 -0.41 -9.06
C GLU A 75 -6.25 0.91 -8.37
N ILE A 76 -6.33 0.88 -7.03
CA ILE A 76 -6.68 2.03 -6.19
C ILE A 76 -5.43 2.77 -5.71
N PHE A 77 -4.53 3.06 -6.63
CA PHE A 77 -3.29 3.78 -6.36
C PHE A 77 -2.96 4.76 -7.49
N ASP A 78 -2.07 5.71 -7.19
CA ASP A 78 -1.63 6.75 -8.13
C ASP A 78 -0.11 6.92 -8.04
N VAL A 79 0.60 6.62 -9.14
CA VAL A 79 2.05 6.79 -9.28
C VAL A 79 2.33 8.17 -9.84
N ARG A 80 2.99 9.04 -9.05
CA ARG A 80 3.18 10.46 -9.35
C ARG A 80 4.56 10.83 -9.88
N ILE A 81 5.50 9.91 -9.82
CA ILE A 81 6.87 10.17 -10.26
C ILE A 81 7.26 9.24 -11.40
N LYS A 82 8.22 9.72 -12.21
CA LYS A 82 8.90 8.86 -13.17
C LYS A 82 9.97 8.05 -12.43
N THR A 83 9.92 6.75 -12.56
CA THR A 83 10.82 5.83 -11.84
C THR A 83 12.28 6.03 -12.24
N GLU A 84 13.14 6.22 -11.25
CA GLU A 84 14.58 6.20 -11.43
C GLU A 84 15.09 4.79 -11.77
N LYS A 85 16.14 4.73 -12.62
CA LYS A 85 16.68 3.46 -13.11
C LYS A 85 17.13 2.52 -11.98
N MET A 86 17.64 3.08 -10.87
CA MET A 86 18.14 2.31 -9.74
C MET A 86 17.02 1.52 -9.04
N PHE A 87 15.81 2.08 -8.89
CA PHE A 87 14.69 1.40 -8.25
C PHE A 87 14.08 0.27 -9.08
N LYS A 88 14.42 0.19 -10.37
CA LYS A 88 14.00 -0.94 -11.22
C LYS A 88 14.62 -2.25 -10.79
N ARG A 89 15.83 -2.23 -10.22
CA ARG A 89 16.54 -3.44 -9.81
C ARG A 89 16.05 -3.95 -8.45
N SER A 90 16.02 -3.08 -7.45
CA SER A 90 15.55 -3.36 -6.10
C SER A 90 15.00 -2.09 -5.48
N ILE A 91 14.19 -2.23 -4.43
CA ILE A 91 13.70 -1.11 -3.63
C ILE A 91 13.66 -1.53 -2.15
N TYR A 92 14.20 -0.69 -1.28
CA TYR A 92 14.23 -0.88 0.16
C TYR A 92 13.22 0.07 0.82
N LEU A 93 12.26 -0.51 1.52
CA LEU A 93 11.14 0.19 2.14
C LEU A 93 11.38 0.37 3.63
N TYR A 94 11.24 1.59 4.12
CA TYR A 94 11.24 1.91 5.54
C TYR A 94 9.80 2.27 5.98
N PRO A 95 9.10 1.36 6.70
CA PRO A 95 7.76 1.65 7.19
C PRO A 95 7.81 2.57 8.40
N ILE A 96 6.90 3.53 8.44
CA ILE A 96 6.72 4.39 9.60
C ILE A 96 5.23 4.50 9.95
N ASP A 97 4.93 4.25 11.22
CA ASP A 97 3.60 4.40 11.78
C ASP A 97 3.45 5.82 12.34
N SER A 98 2.59 6.61 11.72
CA SER A 98 2.31 7.99 12.13
C SER A 98 1.05 8.14 12.98
N GLY A 99 0.51 7.03 13.47
CA GLY A 99 -0.72 6.94 14.27
C GLY A 99 -1.79 6.10 13.55
N THR A 100 -1.57 4.78 13.48
CA THR A 100 -2.47 3.86 12.80
C THR A 100 -3.41 3.15 13.77
N CYS A 101 -4.49 2.54 13.21
CA CYS A 101 -5.27 1.53 13.90
C CYS A 101 -4.63 0.11 13.78
N GLY A 102 -3.49 -0.01 13.09
CA GLY A 102 -2.77 -1.26 12.85
C GLY A 102 -3.16 -2.01 11.56
N ALA A 103 -4.28 -1.69 10.93
CA ALA A 103 -4.75 -2.43 9.77
C ALA A 103 -3.82 -2.29 8.54
N CYS A 104 -3.40 -1.07 8.21
CA CYS A 104 -2.44 -0.83 7.12
C CYS A 104 -1.09 -1.50 7.39
N ASN A 105 -0.64 -1.50 8.65
CA ASN A 105 0.59 -2.17 9.07
C ASN A 105 0.51 -3.67 8.82
N ALA A 106 -0.60 -4.31 9.23
CA ALA A 106 -0.81 -5.74 9.03
C ALA A 106 -0.74 -6.12 7.55
N GLU A 107 -1.43 -5.39 6.68
CA GLU A 107 -1.43 -5.64 5.24
C GLU A 107 -0.05 -5.35 4.60
N PHE A 108 0.61 -4.29 5.03
CA PHE A 108 1.97 -3.99 4.57
C PHE A 108 2.96 -5.08 4.97
N PHE A 109 2.96 -5.54 6.22
CA PHE A 109 3.86 -6.61 6.62
C PHE A 109 3.51 -7.95 5.99
N SER A 110 2.23 -8.17 5.65
CA SER A 110 1.79 -9.38 4.95
C SER A 110 2.44 -9.56 3.58
N ILE A 111 2.85 -8.48 2.87
CA ILE A 111 3.53 -8.63 1.58
C ILE A 111 4.86 -9.40 1.69
N PHE A 112 5.49 -9.40 2.85
CA PHE A 112 6.73 -10.15 3.11
C PHE A 112 6.49 -11.57 3.62
N SER A 113 5.24 -11.96 3.84
CA SER A 113 4.89 -13.34 4.21
C SER A 113 5.23 -14.33 3.08
N PRO A 114 5.39 -15.62 3.39
CA PRO A 114 5.71 -16.64 2.37
C PRO A 114 4.69 -16.73 1.22
N GLN A 115 3.45 -16.30 1.45
CA GLN A 115 2.40 -16.32 0.43
C GLN A 115 2.66 -15.28 -0.67
N TYR A 116 3.01 -14.06 -0.29
CA TYR A 116 3.21 -12.95 -1.22
C TYR A 116 4.66 -12.80 -1.67
N ASP A 117 5.61 -13.05 -0.75
CA ASP A 117 7.05 -13.10 -1.00
C ASP A 117 7.58 -11.90 -1.79
N ALA A 118 7.37 -10.69 -1.25
CA ALA A 118 7.84 -9.44 -1.85
C ALA A 118 9.35 -9.46 -2.16
N ASN A 119 10.13 -10.22 -1.36
CA ASN A 119 11.57 -10.35 -1.56
C ASN A 119 11.92 -10.97 -2.91
N ARG A 120 11.12 -11.90 -3.41
CA ARG A 120 11.25 -12.49 -4.76
C ARG A 120 11.12 -11.43 -5.86
N LEU A 121 10.36 -10.39 -5.60
CA LEU A 121 10.17 -9.26 -6.51
C LEU A 121 11.26 -8.19 -6.35
N ASN A 122 12.29 -8.44 -5.51
CA ASN A 122 13.30 -7.47 -5.11
C ASN A 122 12.72 -6.22 -4.43
N ILE A 123 11.71 -6.44 -3.59
CA ILE A 123 11.12 -5.46 -2.69
C ILE A 123 11.52 -5.89 -1.28
N PHE A 124 12.30 -5.09 -0.59
CA PHE A 124 12.88 -5.40 0.70
C PHE A 124 12.44 -4.42 1.75
N MET A 125 12.41 -4.86 3.00
CA MET A 125 12.21 -3.98 4.15
C MET A 125 13.54 -3.67 4.81
N THR A 126 13.70 -2.43 5.30
CA THR A 126 14.84 -2.02 6.11
C THR A 126 14.37 -1.43 7.44
N ASN A 127 15.20 -1.58 8.48
CA ASN A 127 14.92 -1.07 9.82
C ASN A 127 15.54 0.31 10.08
N THR A 128 16.16 0.91 9.07
CA THR A 128 16.78 2.22 9.20
C THR A 128 16.51 3.09 7.97
N PRO A 129 16.17 4.36 8.15
CA PRO A 129 15.94 5.26 7.02
C PRO A 129 17.21 5.49 6.17
N ARG A 130 18.39 5.35 6.74
CA ARG A 130 19.67 5.55 6.04
C ARG A 130 19.94 4.50 4.94
N HIS A 131 19.25 3.39 4.96
CA HIS A 131 19.33 2.31 3.95
C HIS A 131 18.05 2.18 3.13
N ALA A 132 17.15 3.14 3.24
CA ALA A 132 15.87 3.11 2.56
C ALA A 132 15.90 3.93 1.27
N ASP A 133 15.25 3.38 0.23
CA ASP A 133 14.92 4.09 -1.00
C ASP A 133 13.57 4.80 -0.88
N ALA A 134 12.65 4.20 -0.11
CA ALA A 134 11.31 4.70 0.08
C ALA A 134 10.88 4.68 1.54
N ILE A 135 10.30 5.78 2.02
CA ILE A 135 9.58 5.83 3.29
C ILE A 135 8.10 5.51 3.02
N VAL A 136 7.56 4.53 3.75
CA VAL A 136 6.14 4.13 3.68
C VAL A 136 5.42 4.67 4.90
N ILE A 137 4.61 5.70 4.70
CA ILE A 137 3.91 6.40 5.77
C ILE A 137 2.50 5.82 5.89
N MET A 138 2.15 5.36 7.10
CA MET A 138 0.87 4.79 7.45
C MET A 138 0.25 5.52 8.63
N GLY A 139 -1.08 5.72 8.58
CA GLY A 139 -1.84 6.35 9.66
C GLY A 139 -2.03 7.84 9.53
N VAL A 140 -2.69 8.42 10.53
CA VAL A 140 -2.90 9.86 10.62
C VAL A 140 -1.63 10.54 11.14
N TYR A 141 -1.39 11.75 10.66
CA TYR A 141 -0.22 12.53 11.11
C TYR A 141 -0.43 13.05 12.53
N SER A 142 -0.11 12.24 13.54
CA SER A 142 -0.15 12.68 14.92
C SER A 142 0.95 13.71 15.18
N ASP A 143 0.68 14.69 16.07
CA ASP A 143 1.64 15.77 16.33
C ASP A 143 2.98 15.25 16.83
N GLY A 144 2.98 14.21 17.66
CA GLY A 144 4.19 13.58 18.15
C GLY A 144 5.05 12.89 17.10
N MET A 145 4.48 12.60 15.91
CA MET A 145 5.20 11.92 14.81
C MET A 145 5.73 12.87 13.74
N LYS A 146 5.34 14.15 13.74
CA LYS A 146 5.80 15.10 12.73
C LYS A 146 7.32 15.21 12.65
N ASP A 147 7.96 15.50 13.77
CA ASP A 147 9.42 15.61 13.83
C ASP A 147 10.13 14.29 13.49
N VAL A 148 9.53 13.17 13.91
CA VAL A 148 10.08 11.83 13.61
C VAL A 148 10.06 11.56 12.11
N LEU A 149 8.96 11.91 11.43
CA LEU A 149 8.82 11.77 9.98
C LEU A 149 9.83 12.62 9.22
N VAL A 150 9.98 13.89 9.62
CA VAL A 150 10.95 14.82 9.00
C VAL A 150 12.37 14.29 9.15
N ARG A 151 12.79 13.94 10.38
CA ARG A 151 14.13 13.40 10.65
C ARG A 151 14.39 12.09 9.92
N ALA A 152 13.40 11.20 9.83
CA ALA A 152 13.54 9.95 9.09
C ALA A 152 13.74 10.23 7.60
N TYR A 153 12.95 11.14 7.03
CA TYR A 153 13.06 11.52 5.62
C TYR A 153 14.40 12.20 5.31
N GLU A 154 14.87 13.12 6.16
CA GLU A 154 16.17 13.78 6.00
C GLU A 154 17.34 12.80 6.07
N ALA A 155 17.22 11.75 6.90
CA ALA A 155 18.26 10.73 7.04
C ALA A 155 18.36 9.76 5.83
N MET A 156 17.37 9.74 4.95
CA MET A 156 17.37 8.91 3.74
C MET A 156 18.33 9.48 2.68
N PRO A 157 19.05 8.60 1.94
CA PRO A 157 19.85 9.03 0.80
C PRO A 157 18.98 9.46 -0.39
N ASP A 158 19.48 10.37 -1.21
CA ASP A 158 18.85 10.73 -2.49
C ASP A 158 19.27 9.76 -3.61
N PRO A 159 18.38 9.47 -4.58
CA PRO A 159 16.99 9.90 -4.66
C PRO A 159 16.09 9.11 -3.72
N LYS A 160 15.14 9.77 -3.08
CA LYS A 160 14.25 9.18 -2.07
C LYS A 160 12.78 9.32 -2.45
N ILE A 161 11.97 8.37 -2.03
CA ILE A 161 10.57 8.20 -2.41
C ILE A 161 9.69 8.30 -1.15
N ILE A 162 8.55 8.98 -1.27
CA ILE A 162 7.49 8.98 -0.25
C ILE A 162 6.30 8.18 -0.78
N ILE A 163 5.91 7.16 -0.03
CA ILE A 163 4.72 6.34 -0.27
C ILE A 163 3.73 6.60 0.86
N ALA A 164 2.54 7.09 0.54
CA ALA A 164 1.44 7.19 1.51
C ALA A 164 0.50 5.98 1.33
N LEU A 165 0.27 5.23 2.41
CA LEU A 165 -0.46 3.99 2.41
C LEU A 165 -1.69 4.05 3.30
N GLY A 166 -2.86 3.93 2.68
CA GLY A 166 -4.16 3.92 3.33
C GLY A 166 -4.84 5.28 3.43
N ALA A 167 -6.16 5.27 3.57
CA ALA A 167 -6.99 6.48 3.60
C ALA A 167 -6.56 7.47 4.69
N CYS A 168 -6.09 6.98 5.85
CA CYS A 168 -5.61 7.83 6.94
C CYS A 168 -4.37 8.64 6.52
N ALA A 169 -3.41 8.02 5.84
CA ALA A 169 -2.21 8.70 5.35
C ALA A 169 -2.50 9.65 4.19
N LEU A 170 -3.54 9.36 3.39
CA LEU A 170 -3.86 10.14 2.19
C LEU A 170 -4.74 11.36 2.46
N SER A 171 -5.63 11.27 3.46
CA SER A 171 -6.66 12.29 3.69
C SER A 171 -7.07 12.45 5.15
N GLY A 172 -6.36 11.79 6.08
CA GLY A 172 -6.77 11.73 7.48
C GLY A 172 -7.90 10.74 7.78
N GLY A 173 -8.46 10.08 6.77
CA GLY A 173 -9.54 9.10 6.93
C GLY A 173 -10.73 9.63 7.73
N ILE A 174 -11.21 8.85 8.70
CA ILE A 174 -12.28 9.26 9.62
C ILE A 174 -11.86 10.41 10.56
N MET A 175 -10.57 10.51 10.86
CA MET A 175 -10.05 11.53 11.78
C MET A 175 -10.01 12.93 11.14
N GLY A 176 -10.12 13.00 9.81
CA GLY A 176 -10.21 14.26 9.05
C GLY A 176 -8.97 15.16 9.14
N ARG A 177 -7.83 14.61 9.58
CA ARG A 177 -6.60 15.37 9.72
C ARG A 177 -5.85 15.41 8.40
N GLU A 178 -5.60 16.59 7.86
CA GLU A 178 -4.83 16.73 6.62
C GLU A 178 -3.39 16.23 6.79
N PRO A 179 -2.89 15.45 5.81
CA PRO A 179 -1.51 14.97 5.83
C PRO A 179 -0.52 16.09 5.55
N ASP A 180 0.62 16.04 6.27
CA ASP A 180 1.74 16.97 6.14
C ASP A 180 3.01 16.18 5.82
N PHE A 181 3.30 16.00 4.51
CA PHE A 181 4.43 15.21 4.07
C PHE A 181 5.74 16.00 4.10
N PRO A 182 6.86 15.38 4.49
CA PRO A 182 8.17 16.05 4.53
C PRO A 182 8.75 16.35 3.14
N GLY A 183 8.08 15.97 2.07
CA GLY A 183 8.47 16.18 0.68
C GLY A 183 7.38 15.80 -0.31
N ASN A 184 7.74 15.71 -1.59
CA ASN A 184 6.79 15.38 -2.64
C ASN A 184 6.35 13.92 -2.58
N LEU A 185 5.05 13.69 -2.56
CA LEU A 185 4.46 12.37 -2.54
C LEU A 185 4.65 11.69 -3.90
N SER A 186 5.26 10.51 -3.88
CA SER A 186 5.66 9.76 -5.07
C SER A 186 4.64 8.68 -5.45
N LEU A 187 4.03 8.05 -4.45
CA LEU A 187 3.05 7.00 -4.63
C LEU A 187 1.95 7.14 -3.57
N LYS A 188 0.71 7.11 -4.03
CA LYS A 188 -0.49 7.01 -3.21
C LYS A 188 -1.08 5.62 -3.32
N ILE A 189 -1.38 4.97 -2.21
CA ILE A 189 -2.07 3.66 -2.18
C ILE A 189 -3.30 3.82 -1.31
N ALA A 190 -4.48 3.90 -1.95
CA ALA A 190 -5.74 4.04 -1.26
C ALA A 190 -6.23 2.69 -0.70
N GLY A 191 -7.08 2.75 0.32
CA GLY A 191 -7.63 1.58 1.01
C GLY A 191 -7.77 1.81 2.51
N CYS A 192 -8.62 1.02 3.16
CA CYS A 192 -8.77 1.07 4.61
C CYS A 192 -9.05 -0.34 5.17
N PRO A 193 -8.01 -1.20 5.20
CA PRO A 193 -6.68 -1.08 4.57
C PRO A 193 -6.69 -1.45 3.07
N PRO A 194 -5.65 -1.09 2.28
CA PRO A 194 -5.42 -1.68 0.97
C PRO A 194 -5.01 -3.15 1.12
N SER A 195 -5.32 -3.98 0.12
CA SER A 195 -4.89 -5.39 0.15
C SER A 195 -3.39 -5.53 -0.15
N PRO A 196 -2.74 -6.63 0.27
CA PRO A 196 -1.34 -6.89 -0.07
C PRO A 196 -1.09 -6.90 -1.59
N TYR A 197 -2.05 -7.37 -2.39
CA TYR A 197 -1.98 -7.31 -3.86
C TYR A 197 -1.93 -5.88 -4.37
N THR A 198 -2.80 -5.00 -3.87
CA THR A 198 -2.80 -3.58 -4.22
C THR A 198 -1.47 -2.93 -3.88
N ILE A 199 -0.91 -3.25 -2.71
CA ILE A 199 0.38 -2.71 -2.25
C ILE A 199 1.51 -3.18 -3.18
N LEU A 200 1.57 -4.48 -3.47
CA LEU A 200 2.59 -5.05 -4.36
C LEU A 200 2.49 -4.50 -5.78
N ASP A 201 1.27 -4.43 -6.35
CA ASP A 201 1.05 -3.93 -7.71
C ASP A 201 1.45 -2.45 -7.82
N ALA A 202 1.07 -1.64 -6.83
CA ALA A 202 1.44 -0.24 -6.76
C ALA A 202 2.97 -0.03 -6.74
N ILE A 203 3.69 -0.79 -5.90
CA ILE A 203 5.15 -0.72 -5.82
C ILE A 203 5.78 -1.27 -7.11
N TYR A 204 5.23 -2.31 -7.71
CA TYR A 204 5.70 -2.88 -8.95
C TYR A 204 5.58 -1.88 -10.11
N LYS A 205 4.43 -1.20 -10.24
CA LYS A 205 4.23 -0.12 -11.23
C LYS A 205 5.07 1.12 -10.94
N LEU A 206 5.26 1.50 -9.66
CA LEU A 206 6.20 2.56 -9.28
C LEU A 206 7.60 2.27 -9.82
N ARG A 207 8.01 1.02 -9.86
CA ARG A 207 9.32 0.59 -10.39
C ARG A 207 9.36 0.48 -11.92
N GLY A 208 8.28 0.79 -12.61
CA GLY A 208 8.18 0.74 -14.08
C GLY A 208 8.24 -0.68 -14.64
N LYS A 209 7.59 -1.62 -13.94
CA LYS A 209 7.49 -3.04 -14.32
C LYS A 209 6.04 -3.44 -14.56
#